data_3270531ddf3af890f71f6d37e7fb17ec
#
_entry.id   3270531ddf3af890f71f6d37e7fb17ec
#
_cell.length_a   1.000
_cell.length_b   1.000
_cell.length_c   1.000
_cell.angle_alpha   90.00
_cell.angle_beta   90.00
_cell.angle_gamma   90.00
#
_symmetry.space_group_name_H-M   'P 1'
#
loop_
_entity.id
_entity.type
_entity.pdbx_description
1 polymer ?
#
loop_
_entity_poly.entity_id
_entity_poly.type
_entity_poly.pdbx_seq_one_letter_code
_entity_poly.pdbx_strand_id
1 'polypeptide(L)'
;GYWKEFTGGGQECIQLDACMPRIFPGYLPYDGSVCENIVIKDNTFEDVFAGIGSHSMMFDKPYKNITISNNRFNNLKKRAIWCLNYQDTVVTGNTMTNVGGGVYVRSVYTRNAHTVSGQEVSPEGNQYAENILIADNQITVLEPTVIDGKQWNGYGIWITGEVSLGSAGET
;
A
#
# COMPACT_ATOMS: atom_id res chain seq x y z
N GLY A 1 -7.30 4.07 -22.27
CA GLY A 1 -6.25 4.47 -21.38
C GLY A 1 -5.22 3.38 -21.14
N TYR A 2 -4.07 3.78 -20.78
CA TYR A 2 -2.90 2.94 -20.50
C TYR A 2 -3.18 1.82 -19.49
N TRP A 3 -3.96 2.12 -18.47
CA TRP A 3 -4.24 1.17 -17.41
C TRP A 3 -5.03 -0.08 -17.86
N LYS A 4 -5.73 -0.02 -18.98
CA LYS A 4 -6.50 -1.17 -19.51
C LYS A 4 -5.63 -2.28 -20.07
N GLU A 5 -4.43 -1.96 -20.47
CA GLU A 5 -3.48 -2.88 -21.11
C GLU A 5 -2.46 -3.42 -20.11
N PHE A 6 -2.44 -2.86 -18.89
CA PHE A 6 -1.46 -3.22 -17.90
C PHE A 6 -1.87 -4.49 -17.13
N THR A 7 -1.06 -5.55 -17.22
CA THR A 7 -1.28 -6.86 -16.58
C THR A 7 -0.36 -7.12 -15.39
N GLY A 8 0.59 -6.24 -15.12
CA GLY A 8 1.52 -6.38 -14.01
C GLY A 8 0.93 -6.05 -12.64
N GLY A 9 1.50 -6.63 -11.59
CA GLY A 9 1.11 -6.37 -10.20
C GLY A 9 1.53 -5.00 -9.69
N GLY A 10 0.77 -4.47 -8.76
CA GLY A 10 1.02 -3.34 -7.88
C GLY A 10 1.95 -2.24 -8.39
N GLN A 11 1.42 -1.31 -9.15
CA GLN A 11 2.15 -0.10 -9.52
C GLN A 11 1.36 1.11 -9.05
N GLU A 12 1.75 1.59 -7.92
CA GLU A 12 1.26 2.82 -7.34
C GLU A 12 1.91 4.02 -8.04
N CYS A 13 1.13 5.09 -8.23
CA CYS A 13 1.66 6.36 -8.73
C CYS A 13 2.59 7.02 -7.72
N ILE A 14 2.27 6.86 -6.42
CA ILE A 14 3.14 7.23 -5.31
C ILE A 14 3.38 5.99 -4.48
N GLN A 15 4.63 5.58 -4.39
CA GLN A 15 5.05 4.40 -3.66
C GLN A 15 5.96 4.81 -2.51
N LEU A 16 5.53 4.47 -1.29
CA LEU A 16 6.33 4.64 -0.08
C LEU A 16 6.96 3.30 0.25
N ASP A 17 8.27 3.20 0.13
CA ASP A 17 8.98 1.95 0.37
C ASP A 17 10.21 2.14 1.25
N ALA A 18 10.50 1.13 2.06
CA ALA A 18 11.80 0.98 2.70
C ALA A 18 12.79 0.36 1.71
N CYS A 19 14.06 0.75 1.80
CA CYS A 19 15.13 0.14 1.03
C CYS A 19 15.32 -1.34 1.45
N MET A 20 14.87 -2.24 0.60
CA MET A 20 15.05 -3.68 0.82
C MET A 20 15.87 -4.28 -0.30
N PRO A 21 17.02 -4.89 0.00
CA PRO A 21 17.92 -5.45 -1.02
C PRO A 21 17.27 -6.48 -1.95
N ARG A 22 16.26 -7.19 -1.45
CA ARG A 22 15.56 -8.21 -2.23
C ARG A 22 14.58 -7.62 -3.24
N ILE A 23 13.85 -6.59 -2.84
CA ILE A 23 12.81 -5.97 -3.70
C ILE A 23 13.48 -5.05 -4.72
N PHE A 24 14.52 -4.36 -4.30
CA PHE A 24 15.27 -3.43 -5.13
C PHE A 24 16.74 -3.84 -5.17
N PRO A 25 17.16 -4.74 -6.05
CA PRO A 25 18.50 -5.31 -6.05
C PRO A 25 19.64 -4.32 -6.25
N GLY A 26 19.34 -3.07 -6.63
CA GLY A 26 20.33 -1.99 -6.68
C GLY A 26 20.54 -1.25 -5.35
N TYR A 27 19.74 -1.56 -4.32
CA TYR A 27 19.80 -0.88 -3.02
C TYR A 27 20.43 -1.81 -1.99
N LEU A 28 21.69 -1.62 -1.69
CA LEU A 28 22.46 -2.38 -0.70
C LEU A 28 23.34 -1.44 0.09
N PRO A 29 23.50 -1.67 1.39
CA PRO A 29 22.66 -2.41 2.33
C PRO A 29 21.45 -1.59 2.78
N TYR A 30 20.56 -2.18 3.58
CA TYR A 30 19.53 -1.42 4.28
C TYR A 30 20.19 -0.36 5.18
N ASP A 31 19.89 0.90 4.94
CA ASP A 31 20.56 2.03 5.57
C ASP A 31 19.84 2.56 6.83
N GLY A 32 18.78 1.89 7.27
CA GLY A 32 17.95 2.31 8.38
C GLY A 32 16.95 3.41 8.06
N SER A 33 16.84 3.84 6.82
CA SER A 33 15.88 4.87 6.43
C SER A 33 14.44 4.44 6.64
N VAL A 34 13.58 5.40 6.97
CA VAL A 34 12.15 5.23 7.16
C VAL A 34 11.40 6.32 6.40
N CYS A 35 10.17 6.00 5.99
CA CYS A 35 9.27 7.00 5.42
C CYS A 35 8.40 7.57 6.53
N GLU A 36 8.63 8.81 6.91
CA GLU A 36 7.86 9.49 7.94
C GLU A 36 7.62 10.97 7.64
N ASN A 37 6.62 11.55 8.30
CA ASN A 37 6.28 12.98 8.17
C ASN A 37 5.91 13.36 6.72
N ILE A 38 5.10 12.54 6.05
CA ILE A 38 4.76 12.71 4.64
C ILE A 38 3.35 13.26 4.51
N VAL A 39 3.21 14.29 3.67
CA VAL A 39 1.91 14.86 3.31
C VAL A 39 1.70 14.69 1.80
N ILE A 40 0.64 13.97 1.43
CA ILE A 40 0.19 13.78 0.05
C ILE A 40 -1.19 14.42 -0.06
N LYS A 41 -1.26 15.60 -0.64
CA LYS A 41 -2.51 16.36 -0.69
C LYS A 41 -2.71 17.09 -2.01
N ASP A 42 -3.99 17.35 -2.32
CA ASP A 42 -4.41 18.17 -3.45
C ASP A 42 -3.91 17.64 -4.82
N ASN A 43 -3.67 16.32 -4.92
CA ASN A 43 -3.25 15.67 -6.17
C ASN A 43 -4.44 15.07 -6.91
N THR A 44 -4.26 14.87 -8.22
CA THR A 44 -5.18 14.14 -9.07
C THR A 44 -4.50 12.92 -9.67
N PHE A 45 -5.12 11.76 -9.48
CA PHE A 45 -4.72 10.47 -10.05
C PHE A 45 -5.84 10.06 -11.00
N GLU A 46 -5.54 9.98 -12.28
CA GLU A 46 -6.55 9.71 -13.31
C GLU A 46 -6.07 8.67 -14.31
N ASP A 47 -6.96 7.70 -14.62
CA ASP A 47 -6.68 6.64 -15.59
C ASP A 47 -5.41 5.84 -15.28
N VAL A 48 -5.15 5.57 -14.00
CA VAL A 48 -3.97 4.85 -13.52
C VAL A 48 -4.33 3.50 -12.89
N PHE A 49 -3.33 2.67 -12.70
CA PHE A 49 -3.55 1.32 -12.18
C PHE A 49 -3.87 1.32 -10.69
N ALA A 50 -3.04 1.97 -9.88
CA ALA A 50 -3.23 2.16 -8.45
C ALA A 50 -2.73 3.55 -8.03
N GLY A 51 -3.22 4.09 -6.93
CA GLY A 51 -2.89 5.44 -6.49
C GLY A 51 -1.66 5.51 -5.59
N ILE A 52 -1.85 5.39 -4.30
CA ILE A 52 -0.81 5.52 -3.26
C ILE A 52 -0.67 4.18 -2.53
N GLY A 53 0.56 3.75 -2.27
CA GLY A 53 0.78 2.50 -1.54
C GLY A 53 2.23 2.20 -1.23
N SER A 54 2.48 0.96 -0.82
CA SER A 54 3.78 0.44 -0.42
C SER A 54 3.91 -1.02 -0.81
N HIS A 55 5.11 -1.48 -1.11
CA HIS A 55 5.38 -2.89 -1.38
C HIS A 55 6.19 -3.57 -0.29
N SER A 56 6.97 -2.81 0.45
CA SER A 56 7.86 -3.35 1.47
C SER A 56 7.23 -3.31 2.85
N MET A 57 7.52 -4.34 3.62
CA MET A 57 7.19 -4.44 5.02
C MET A 57 8.47 -4.75 5.78
N MET A 58 8.88 -3.86 6.66
CA MET A 58 9.99 -4.12 7.57
C MET A 58 9.52 -3.98 8.99
N PHE A 59 9.84 -4.98 9.81
CA PHE A 59 9.61 -4.93 11.24
C PHE A 59 10.33 -3.70 11.84
N ASP A 60 9.70 -3.06 12.82
CA ASP A 60 10.18 -1.83 13.46
C ASP A 60 10.43 -0.63 12.53
N LYS A 61 10.00 -0.72 11.28
CA LYS A 61 10.15 0.35 10.30
C LYS A 61 8.80 0.70 9.63
N PRO A 62 7.80 1.03 10.43
CA PRO A 62 6.51 1.46 9.89
C PRO A 62 6.64 2.79 9.15
N TYR A 63 5.74 3.02 8.23
CA TYR A 63 5.56 4.34 7.63
C TYR A 63 4.73 5.18 8.60
N LYS A 64 5.30 6.27 9.12
CA LYS A 64 4.70 7.03 10.22
C LYS A 64 4.33 8.45 9.86
N ASN A 65 3.30 8.95 10.55
CA ASN A 65 2.86 10.33 10.44
C ASN A 65 2.59 10.73 8.99
N ILE A 66 1.70 9.97 8.35
CA ILE A 66 1.33 10.14 6.95
C ILE A 66 -0.03 10.85 6.87
N THR A 67 -0.10 11.91 6.09
CA THR A 67 -1.37 12.58 5.78
C THR A 67 -1.68 12.45 4.30
N ILE A 68 -2.82 11.84 3.98
CA ILE A 68 -3.34 11.70 2.62
C ILE A 68 -4.68 12.42 2.56
N SER A 69 -4.70 13.64 2.00
CA SER A 69 -5.89 14.49 2.09
C SER A 69 -6.23 15.24 0.83
N ASN A 70 -7.53 15.43 0.60
CA ASN A 70 -8.07 16.23 -0.51
C ASN A 70 -7.59 15.80 -1.89
N ASN A 71 -7.19 14.54 -2.06
CA ASN A 71 -6.80 14.02 -3.35
C ASN A 71 -8.03 13.55 -4.14
N ARG A 72 -7.92 13.58 -5.46
CA ARG A 72 -8.91 13.04 -6.39
C ARG A 72 -8.33 11.81 -7.07
N PHE A 73 -9.04 10.70 -6.96
CA PHE A 73 -8.74 9.45 -7.65
C PHE A 73 -9.90 9.16 -8.59
N ASN A 74 -9.62 9.07 -9.88
CA ASN A 74 -10.63 8.84 -10.88
C ASN A 74 -10.22 7.73 -11.83
N ASN A 75 -11.09 6.72 -11.95
CA ASN A 75 -10.90 5.63 -12.90
C ASN A 75 -9.60 4.82 -12.64
N LEU A 76 -9.46 4.29 -11.43
CA LEU A 76 -8.35 3.42 -11.04
C LEU A 76 -8.75 1.94 -11.14
N LYS A 77 -7.91 1.14 -11.79
CA LYS A 77 -8.15 -0.30 -11.96
C LYS A 77 -8.11 -1.06 -10.63
N LYS A 78 -7.22 -0.67 -9.74
CA LYS A 78 -7.08 -1.22 -8.38
C LYS A 78 -7.46 -0.17 -7.33
N ARG A 79 -6.83 -0.24 -6.19
CA ARG A 79 -7.10 0.60 -5.02
C ARG A 79 -6.55 2.02 -5.16
N ALA A 80 -7.25 2.95 -4.58
CA ALA A 80 -6.79 4.34 -4.50
C ALA A 80 -5.68 4.49 -3.46
N ILE A 81 -5.85 3.90 -2.27
CA ILE A 81 -4.89 4.03 -1.16
C ILE A 81 -4.68 2.66 -0.50
N TRP A 82 -3.42 2.31 -0.30
CA TRP A 82 -3.01 1.10 0.40
C TRP A 82 -2.07 1.42 1.56
N CYS A 83 -2.60 1.32 2.77
CA CYS A 83 -1.86 1.51 4.01
C CYS A 83 -1.29 0.18 4.51
N LEU A 84 -0.13 -0.19 4.01
CA LEU A 84 0.61 -1.39 4.44
C LEU A 84 1.65 -0.98 5.48
N ASN A 85 1.51 -1.44 6.73
CA ASN A 85 2.40 -1.07 7.82
C ASN A 85 2.44 0.45 8.12
N TYR A 86 1.33 1.15 7.91
CA TYR A 86 1.22 2.57 8.22
C TYR A 86 0.82 2.78 9.67
N GLN A 87 1.41 3.77 10.31
CA GLN A 87 1.06 4.20 11.68
C GLN A 87 0.86 5.71 11.75
N ASP A 88 0.05 6.14 12.71
CA ASP A 88 -0.23 7.56 12.93
C ASP A 88 -0.64 8.27 11.63
N THR A 89 -1.58 7.68 10.91
CA THR A 89 -1.93 8.09 9.54
C THR A 89 -3.34 8.65 9.46
N VAL A 90 -3.49 9.73 8.70
CA VAL A 90 -4.79 10.37 8.43
C VAL A 90 -5.10 10.30 6.94
N VAL A 91 -6.26 9.72 6.60
CA VAL A 91 -6.79 9.66 5.24
C VAL A 91 -8.14 10.38 5.24
N THR A 92 -8.18 11.63 4.76
CA THR A 92 -9.37 12.47 4.91
C THR A 92 -9.67 13.34 3.69
N GLY A 93 -10.96 13.60 3.46
CA GLY A 93 -11.40 14.55 2.43
C GLY A 93 -11.09 14.12 0.99
N ASN A 94 -10.71 12.86 0.75
CA ASN A 94 -10.40 12.39 -0.60
C ASN A 94 -11.68 12.03 -1.37
N THR A 95 -11.68 12.27 -2.67
CA THR A 95 -12.74 11.84 -3.59
C THR A 95 -12.20 10.73 -4.47
N MET A 96 -12.84 9.56 -4.40
CA MET A 96 -12.46 8.35 -5.15
C MET A 96 -13.65 7.94 -6.02
N THR A 97 -13.51 8.05 -7.32
CA THR A 97 -14.59 7.76 -8.30
C THR A 97 -14.12 6.66 -9.25
N ASN A 98 -14.96 5.64 -9.44
CA ASN A 98 -14.61 4.51 -10.30
C ASN A 98 -13.28 3.86 -9.93
N VAL A 99 -13.10 3.51 -8.67
CA VAL A 99 -11.90 2.82 -8.19
C VAL A 99 -12.21 1.34 -7.90
N GLY A 100 -11.28 0.45 -8.17
CA GLY A 100 -11.41 -0.97 -7.85
C GLY A 100 -11.47 -1.23 -6.35
N GLY A 101 -10.87 -0.35 -5.55
CA GLY A 101 -10.99 -0.27 -4.10
C GLY A 101 -10.64 1.12 -3.60
N GLY A 102 -11.25 1.55 -2.52
CA GLY A 102 -10.97 2.84 -1.89
C GLY A 102 -9.72 2.78 -1.02
N VAL A 103 -9.89 2.56 0.27
CA VAL A 103 -8.79 2.49 1.23
C VAL A 103 -8.61 1.06 1.74
N TYR A 104 -7.41 0.53 1.59
CA TYR A 104 -7.03 -0.78 2.09
C TYR A 104 -6.00 -0.64 3.20
N VAL A 105 -6.33 -1.12 4.39
CA VAL A 105 -5.44 -1.14 5.55
C VAL A 105 -5.05 -2.58 5.84
N ARG A 106 -3.74 -2.84 5.93
CA ARG A 106 -3.23 -4.18 6.14
C ARG A 106 -2.19 -4.22 7.25
N SER A 107 -2.42 -5.13 8.21
CA SER A 107 -1.44 -5.56 9.21
C SER A 107 -0.96 -6.96 8.88
N VAL A 108 0.32 -7.24 9.07
CA VAL A 108 0.90 -8.55 8.77
C VAL A 108 1.65 -9.08 9.98
N TYR A 109 1.45 -10.36 10.30
CA TYR A 109 2.33 -11.11 11.19
C TYR A 109 3.29 -11.94 10.34
N THR A 110 4.58 -11.72 10.49
CA THR A 110 5.61 -12.52 9.83
C THR A 110 6.04 -13.66 10.75
N ARG A 111 5.76 -14.89 10.34
CA ARG A 111 6.01 -16.10 11.17
C ARG A 111 7.47 -16.48 11.27
N ASN A 112 8.24 -16.23 10.22
CA ASN A 112 9.67 -16.57 10.18
C ASN A 112 10.47 -15.35 9.76
N ALA A 113 11.62 -15.18 10.39
CA ALA A 113 12.57 -14.16 9.94
C ALA A 113 13.02 -14.42 8.50
N HIS A 114 13.15 -13.36 7.75
CA HIS A 114 13.63 -13.41 6.37
C HIS A 114 15.02 -12.79 6.28
N THR A 115 15.96 -13.53 5.69
CA THR A 115 17.34 -13.09 5.51
C THR A 115 17.70 -13.02 4.02
N VAL A 116 18.42 -11.99 3.63
CA VAL A 116 19.03 -11.86 2.32
C VAL A 116 20.53 -11.70 2.49
N SER A 117 21.31 -12.58 1.85
CA SER A 117 22.78 -12.58 1.96
C SER A 117 23.30 -12.62 3.41
N GLY A 118 22.59 -13.34 4.29
CA GLY A 118 22.94 -13.46 5.69
C GLY A 118 22.53 -12.29 6.57
N GLN A 119 21.92 -11.26 6.01
CA GLN A 119 21.37 -10.13 6.76
C GLN A 119 19.87 -10.29 6.95
N GLU A 120 19.40 -10.19 8.18
CA GLU A 120 17.97 -10.20 8.47
C GLU A 120 17.34 -8.90 7.97
N VAL A 121 16.34 -9.03 7.08
CA VAL A 121 15.63 -7.89 6.49
C VAL A 121 14.19 -7.79 6.96
N SER A 122 13.64 -8.87 7.49
CA SER A 122 12.32 -8.92 8.09
C SER A 122 12.33 -9.96 9.20
N PRO A 123 12.44 -9.57 10.47
CA PRO A 123 12.37 -10.50 11.59
C PRO A 123 10.97 -11.07 11.77
N GLU A 124 10.90 -12.14 12.55
CA GLU A 124 9.61 -12.63 13.05
C GLU A 124 8.92 -11.55 13.88
N GLY A 125 7.63 -11.38 13.69
CA GLY A 125 6.83 -10.47 14.51
C GLY A 125 5.70 -9.78 13.77
N ASN A 126 5.10 -8.86 14.46
CA ASN A 126 3.96 -8.10 13.96
C ASN A 126 4.41 -6.81 13.28
N GLN A 127 3.79 -6.54 12.15
CA GLN A 127 3.91 -5.28 11.44
C GLN A 127 2.52 -4.64 11.40
N TYR A 128 2.27 -3.79 12.37
CA TYR A 128 0.93 -3.24 12.56
C TYR A 128 0.69 -2.00 11.71
N ALA A 129 -0.46 -2.01 11.05
CA ALA A 129 -1.14 -0.77 10.75
C ALA A 129 -1.84 -0.30 12.04
N GLU A 130 -1.49 0.85 12.55
CA GLU A 130 -1.91 1.33 13.86
C GLU A 130 -2.27 2.81 13.83
N ASN A 131 -3.27 3.19 14.62
CA ASN A 131 -3.69 4.57 14.78
C ASN A 131 -3.98 5.27 13.43
N ILE A 132 -4.85 4.67 12.62
CA ILE A 132 -5.23 5.19 11.31
C ILE A 132 -6.64 5.80 11.39
N LEU A 133 -6.74 7.08 11.07
CA LEU A 133 -8.02 7.79 10.91
C LEU A 133 -8.41 7.83 9.43
N ILE A 134 -9.57 7.29 9.10
CA ILE A 134 -10.18 7.40 7.77
C ILE A 134 -11.51 8.11 7.92
N ALA A 135 -11.59 9.36 7.46
CA ALA A 135 -12.76 10.21 7.67
C ALA A 135 -13.05 11.08 6.44
N ASP A 136 -14.31 11.44 6.27
CA ASP A 136 -14.77 12.42 5.28
C ASP A 136 -14.37 12.12 3.83
N ASN A 137 -14.15 10.84 3.48
CA ASN A 137 -13.85 10.43 2.12
C ASN A 137 -15.13 10.07 1.36
N GLN A 138 -15.20 10.44 0.09
CA GLN A 138 -16.25 10.03 -0.84
C GLN A 138 -15.71 8.92 -1.74
N ILE A 139 -16.33 7.74 -1.69
CA ILE A 139 -15.80 6.56 -2.40
C ILE A 139 -16.92 5.95 -3.25
N THR A 140 -16.70 5.90 -4.57
CA THR A 140 -17.52 5.16 -5.53
C THR A 140 -16.64 4.09 -6.16
N VAL A 141 -16.98 2.83 -5.93
CA VAL A 141 -16.20 1.69 -6.42
C VAL A 141 -16.70 1.22 -7.79
N LEU A 142 -15.79 0.61 -8.54
CA LEU A 142 -16.15 -0.11 -9.77
C LEU A 142 -16.99 -1.35 -9.44
N GLU A 143 -17.85 -1.74 -10.40
CA GLU A 143 -18.47 -3.07 -10.35
C GLU A 143 -17.37 -4.16 -10.24
N PRO A 144 -17.67 -5.27 -9.56
CA PRO A 144 -16.75 -6.38 -9.46
C PRO A 144 -16.23 -6.80 -10.82
N THR A 145 -14.94 -6.91 -10.96
CA THR A 145 -14.31 -7.26 -12.24
C THR A 145 -13.24 -8.32 -12.05
N VAL A 146 -12.88 -8.98 -13.14
CA VAL A 146 -11.79 -9.95 -13.15
C VAL A 146 -10.53 -9.25 -13.63
N ILE A 147 -9.49 -9.26 -12.81
CA ILE A 147 -8.17 -8.75 -13.13
C ILE A 147 -7.17 -9.90 -12.94
N ASP A 148 -6.40 -10.19 -13.97
CA ASP A 148 -5.40 -11.26 -13.97
C ASP A 148 -5.97 -12.63 -13.50
N GLY A 149 -7.19 -12.94 -13.97
CA GLY A 149 -7.89 -14.17 -13.61
C GLY A 149 -8.44 -14.24 -12.19
N LYS A 150 -8.29 -13.19 -11.40
CA LYS A 150 -8.84 -13.04 -10.05
C LYS A 150 -10.02 -12.09 -10.04
N GLN A 151 -11.10 -12.50 -9.41
CA GLN A 151 -12.22 -11.61 -9.18
C GLN A 151 -11.87 -10.62 -8.08
N TRP A 152 -11.98 -9.35 -8.40
CA TRP A 152 -11.85 -8.26 -7.44
C TRP A 152 -13.23 -7.74 -7.12
N ASN A 153 -13.58 -7.80 -5.85
CA ASN A 153 -14.80 -7.18 -5.36
C ASN A 153 -14.51 -5.72 -5.05
N GLY A 154 -15.33 -4.83 -5.53
CA GLY A 154 -15.27 -3.43 -5.16
C GLY A 154 -15.48 -3.27 -3.65
N TYR A 155 -14.62 -2.48 -2.99
CA TYR A 155 -14.76 -2.16 -1.57
C TYR A 155 -14.48 -0.68 -1.32
N GLY A 156 -15.24 -0.08 -0.43
CA GLY A 156 -14.95 1.29 0.02
C GLY A 156 -13.73 1.31 0.95
N ILE A 157 -13.82 0.61 2.06
CA ILE A 157 -12.72 0.46 3.04
C ILE A 157 -12.59 -1.02 3.37
N TRP A 158 -11.35 -1.52 3.34
CA TRP A 158 -11.05 -2.90 3.71
C TRP A 158 -9.89 -2.93 4.71
N ILE A 159 -10.15 -3.55 5.88
CA ILE A 159 -9.15 -3.68 6.95
C ILE A 159 -8.90 -5.16 7.16
N THR A 160 -7.65 -5.59 7.08
CA THR A 160 -7.26 -7.00 7.25
C THR A 160 -6.05 -7.18 8.13
N GLY A 161 -6.00 -8.38 8.75
CA GLY A 161 -4.78 -8.92 9.33
C GLY A 161 -4.42 -10.23 8.63
N GLU A 162 -3.16 -10.46 8.36
CA GLU A 162 -2.67 -11.64 7.67
C GLU A 162 -1.46 -12.25 8.37
N VAL A 163 -1.26 -13.55 8.15
CA VAL A 163 -0.04 -14.26 8.55
C VAL A 163 0.82 -14.49 7.32
N SER A 164 2.00 -13.90 7.30
CA SER A 164 3.01 -14.16 6.28
C SER A 164 3.95 -15.29 6.73
N LEU A 165 4.34 -16.14 5.82
CA LEU A 165 5.30 -17.22 6.07
C LEU A 165 6.76 -16.78 5.92
N GLY A 166 7.03 -15.49 5.91
CA GLY A 166 8.40 -14.96 5.95
C GLY A 166 9.01 -14.59 4.60
N SER A 167 8.18 -14.39 3.58
CA SER A 167 8.67 -13.72 2.37
C SER A 167 8.38 -12.23 2.47
N ALA A 168 9.40 -11.42 2.62
CA ALA A 168 9.25 -9.98 2.55
C ALA A 168 8.73 -9.57 1.16
N GLY A 169 7.53 -9.02 1.10
CA GLY A 169 6.97 -8.46 -0.13
C GLY A 169 6.24 -9.43 -1.05
N GLU A 170 6.04 -10.69 -0.69
CA GLU A 170 5.12 -11.56 -1.42
C GLU A 170 3.70 -11.45 -0.86
N THR A 171 2.85 -10.93 -1.67
CA THR A 171 1.40 -10.86 -1.47
C THR A 171 0.68 -11.36 -2.71
#